data_004cfd84d46be4f9ecb41c75c7fe71f6
#
_entry.id   004cfd84d46be4f9ecb41c75c7fe71f6
#
_cell.length_a   1.000
_cell.length_b   1.000
_cell.length_c   1.000
_cell.angle_alpha   90.00
_cell.angle_beta   90.00
_cell.angle_gamma   90.00
#
_symmetry.space_group_name_H-M   'P 1'
#
loop_
_entity.id
_entity.type
_entity.pdbx_description
1 polymer ?
#
loop_
_entity_poly.entity_id
_entity_poly.type
_entity_poly.pdbx_seq_one_letter_code
_entity_poly.pdbx_strand_id
1 'polypeptide(L)'
;MSSAGSAGIFLRLGCSWVLLLGLLLAVPSATALQHGLPPPQQLQLLIQSELDGTRPSNKPILLPCCYDGLSARLVARTAACEATFLTGFGVSAANGFPDTQLLSYEEMQTAATRVAEGLSSVALETGRPVVPCIADGDTGYGNAVNAKRTVFGYARAGMAGIMIEDQVAPKRCGHVAGKSVVGFEEAVLRVRAACDARDEYSSLYGEGTGPLVLARTDALKTDGFEAAIERCLAFREAGCDMTFLEAPESIEQMEEYCRRVPGAKLANMLEQGSTPILPPEELKKMGYTFAAYPLTLLSASIKAMQQSLEYILDGKRTDDLILSFPETKDVVGFTQYAKEEDRYKTS
;
A
#
# COMPACT_ATOMS: atom_id res chain seq x y z
N MET A 1 67.27 53.51 -15.91
CA MET A 1 68.55 52.79 -16.07
C MET A 1 68.23 51.35 -16.29
N SER A 2 68.52 50.85 -17.45
CA SER A 2 69.09 49.57 -17.82
C SER A 2 68.19 48.36 -17.58
N SER A 3 67.81 47.64 -18.46
CA SER A 3 68.13 47.07 -19.77
C SER A 3 67.81 45.58 -19.74
N ALA A 4 67.00 45.23 -20.67
CA ALA A 4 67.20 44.15 -21.64
C ALA A 4 67.25 42.69 -21.20
N GLY A 5 66.53 41.88 -21.95
CA GLY A 5 67.03 40.65 -22.46
C GLY A 5 65.94 39.64 -22.83
N SER A 6 65.68 39.56 -24.09
CA SER A 6 64.88 38.56 -24.80
C SER A 6 65.52 37.18 -24.76
N ALA A 7 64.76 36.12 -24.80
CA ALA A 7 65.03 34.93 -25.64
C ALA A 7 63.81 34.02 -25.66
N GLY A 8 63.25 33.80 -26.82
CA GLY A 8 62.23 32.81 -27.09
C GLY A 8 62.84 31.43 -27.27
N ILE A 9 62.13 30.39 -26.87
CA ILE A 9 62.33 29.04 -27.36
C ILE A 9 61.00 28.38 -27.63
N PHE A 10 60.82 28.03 -28.89
CA PHE A 10 59.74 27.13 -29.36
C PHE A 10 59.97 25.73 -28.83
N LEU A 11 58.96 25.13 -28.30
CA LEU A 11 58.93 23.67 -28.19
C LEU A 11 57.49 23.09 -28.34
N ARG A 12 57.43 22.35 -29.34
CA ARG A 12 56.54 21.31 -29.90
C ARG A 12 55.37 20.83 -29.03
N LEU A 13 54.23 20.81 -29.72
CA LEU A 13 53.01 20.04 -29.49
C LEU A 13 53.35 18.56 -29.25
N GLY A 14 52.95 18.07 -28.08
CA GLY A 14 52.79 16.64 -27.76
C GLY A 14 51.30 16.33 -27.59
N CYS A 15 50.70 15.65 -28.55
CA CYS A 15 49.40 15.04 -28.42
C CYS A 15 49.42 13.99 -27.31
N SER A 16 48.81 14.27 -26.17
CA SER A 16 48.47 13.24 -25.18
C SER A 16 47.00 12.87 -25.36
N TRP A 17 46.80 11.65 -25.84
CA TRP A 17 45.49 10.99 -25.85
C TRP A 17 45.08 10.76 -24.40
N VAL A 18 44.10 11.56 -23.91
CA VAL A 18 43.39 11.27 -22.67
C VAL A 18 42.38 10.19 -22.99
N LEU A 19 42.73 8.96 -22.60
CA LEU A 19 41.79 7.85 -22.51
C LEU A 19 40.71 8.24 -21.46
N LEU A 20 39.56 8.67 -21.90
CA LEU A 20 38.37 8.70 -21.08
C LEU A 20 37.95 7.25 -20.80
N LEU A 21 38.43 6.68 -19.68
CA LEU A 21 37.80 5.52 -19.08
C LEU A 21 36.43 5.97 -18.61
N GLY A 22 35.39 5.69 -19.44
CA GLY A 22 34.03 5.75 -19.01
C GLY A 22 33.80 4.72 -17.90
N LEU A 23 33.83 5.16 -16.64
CA LEU A 23 33.23 4.42 -15.57
C LEU A 23 31.71 4.35 -15.90
N LEU A 24 31.29 3.25 -16.49
CA LEU A 24 29.90 2.81 -16.46
C LEU A 24 29.59 2.55 -14.98
N LEU A 25 29.16 3.59 -14.28
CA LEU A 25 28.45 3.42 -13.02
C LEU A 25 27.21 2.60 -13.36
N ALA A 26 27.23 1.32 -13.04
CA ALA A 26 26.05 0.48 -13.10
C ALA A 26 24.97 1.17 -12.27
N VAL A 27 23.92 1.67 -12.93
CA VAL A 27 22.73 2.19 -12.22
C VAL A 27 22.23 1.00 -11.41
N PRO A 28 22.20 1.10 -10.06
CA PRO A 28 21.72 0.01 -9.24
C PRO A 28 20.27 -0.29 -9.68
N SER A 29 19.91 -1.57 -9.74
CA SER A 29 18.55 -1.97 -10.07
C SER A 29 17.58 -1.25 -9.12
N ALA A 30 16.37 -0.91 -9.60
CA ALA A 30 15.36 -0.24 -8.77
C ALA A 30 15.15 -0.95 -7.42
N THR A 31 15.31 -2.27 -7.38
CA THR A 31 15.27 -3.10 -6.17
C THR A 31 16.42 -2.81 -5.19
N ALA A 32 17.64 -2.53 -5.70
CA ALA A 32 18.80 -2.23 -4.84
C ALA A 32 18.71 -0.83 -4.19
N LEU A 33 18.01 0.11 -4.83
CA LEU A 33 17.75 1.45 -4.29
C LEU A 33 16.71 1.45 -3.16
N GLN A 34 15.84 0.42 -3.08
CA GLN A 34 14.79 0.33 -2.07
C GLN A 34 15.26 -0.30 -0.75
N HIS A 35 16.40 -0.99 -0.72
CA HIS A 35 16.95 -1.57 0.50
C HIS A 35 17.31 -0.48 1.52
N GLY A 36 16.66 -0.54 2.69
CA GLY A 36 16.88 0.39 3.79
C GLY A 36 16.02 1.65 3.79
N LEU A 37 15.17 1.85 2.78
CA LEU A 37 14.19 2.94 2.81
C LEU A 37 13.00 2.59 3.70
N PRO A 38 12.42 3.56 4.44
CA PRO A 38 11.17 3.39 5.15
C PRO A 38 10.03 2.98 4.20
N PRO A 39 9.05 2.15 4.64
CA PRO A 39 7.94 1.71 3.79
C PRO A 39 7.17 2.84 3.09
N PRO A 40 6.92 4.03 3.69
CA PRO A 40 6.28 5.15 2.99
C PRO A 40 7.10 5.66 1.80
N GLN A 41 8.42 5.75 1.92
CA GLN A 41 9.29 6.17 0.81
C GLN A 41 9.31 5.13 -0.31
N GLN A 42 9.29 3.83 0.04
CA GLN A 42 9.19 2.77 -0.96
C GLN A 42 7.87 2.87 -1.76
N LEU A 43 6.75 3.09 -1.06
CA LEU A 43 5.45 3.29 -1.69
C LEU A 43 5.44 4.54 -2.58
N GLN A 44 6.04 5.64 -2.14
CA GLN A 44 6.17 6.87 -2.92
C GLN A 44 6.94 6.66 -4.22
N LEU A 45 8.06 5.92 -4.17
CA LEU A 45 8.84 5.60 -5.37
C LEU A 45 8.06 4.69 -6.33
N LEU A 46 7.29 3.73 -5.82
CA LEU A 46 6.41 2.90 -6.65
C LEU A 46 5.35 3.74 -7.36
N ILE A 47 4.69 4.64 -6.64
CA ILE A 47 3.71 5.58 -7.20
C ILE A 47 4.36 6.44 -8.28
N GLN A 48 5.51 7.03 -7.99
CA GLN A 48 6.22 7.90 -8.93
C GLN A 48 6.58 7.14 -10.21
N SER A 49 7.16 5.95 -10.09
CA SER A 49 7.52 5.12 -11.26
C SER A 49 6.32 4.71 -12.11
N GLU A 50 5.15 4.56 -11.48
CA GLU A 50 3.90 4.26 -12.19
C GLU A 50 3.39 5.49 -12.94
N LEU A 51 3.39 6.66 -12.31
CA LEU A 51 2.92 7.93 -12.89
C LEU A 51 3.84 8.43 -14.02
N ASP A 52 5.15 8.24 -13.88
CA ASP A 52 6.15 8.62 -14.88
C ASP A 52 6.25 7.61 -16.05
N GLY A 53 5.54 6.48 -15.95
CA GLY A 53 5.61 5.40 -16.94
C GLY A 53 6.95 4.68 -16.98
N THR A 54 7.82 4.81 -15.96
CA THR A 54 9.13 4.15 -15.88
C THR A 54 9.05 2.73 -15.31
N ARG A 55 7.95 2.37 -14.65
CA ARG A 55 7.74 1.01 -14.15
C ARG A 55 7.49 0.05 -15.33
N PRO A 56 8.31 -1.01 -15.48
CA PRO A 56 8.26 -1.91 -16.63
C PRO A 56 7.10 -2.93 -16.50
N SER A 57 5.87 -2.44 -16.44
CA SER A 57 4.68 -3.30 -16.31
C SER A 57 3.52 -2.71 -17.10
N ASN A 58 2.77 -3.57 -17.77
CA ASN A 58 1.51 -3.21 -18.43
C ASN A 58 0.29 -3.28 -17.51
N LYS A 59 0.50 -3.53 -16.20
CA LYS A 59 -0.52 -3.61 -15.16
C LYS A 59 -0.28 -2.52 -14.13
N PRO A 60 -1.32 -2.00 -13.45
CA PRO A 60 -1.14 -1.15 -12.28
C PRO A 60 -0.45 -1.95 -11.16
N ILE A 61 -0.12 -1.30 -10.06
CA ILE A 61 0.37 -1.98 -8.86
C ILE A 61 -0.79 -2.78 -8.27
N LEU A 62 -0.66 -4.11 -8.25
CA LEU A 62 -1.69 -4.99 -7.72
C LEU A 62 -1.53 -5.09 -6.20
N LEU A 63 -2.64 -4.93 -5.48
CA LEU A 63 -2.70 -4.99 -4.02
C LEU A 63 -3.53 -6.22 -3.60
N PRO A 64 -2.94 -7.43 -3.52
CA PRO A 64 -3.60 -8.51 -2.79
C PRO A 64 -3.72 -8.08 -1.33
N CYS A 65 -4.95 -8.06 -0.78
CA CYS A 65 -5.17 -7.51 0.55
C CYS A 65 -4.98 -8.56 1.64
N CYS A 66 -4.25 -8.18 2.69
CA CYS A 66 -4.06 -8.97 3.90
C CYS A 66 -4.95 -8.43 5.04
N TYR A 67 -5.11 -9.23 6.11
CA TYR A 67 -5.97 -8.88 7.25
C TYR A 67 -5.42 -9.36 8.60
N ASP A 68 -4.33 -10.13 8.59
CA ASP A 68 -3.63 -10.62 9.77
C ASP A 68 -2.15 -10.89 9.47
N GLY A 69 -1.39 -11.30 10.48
CA GLY A 69 0.04 -11.58 10.31
C GLY A 69 0.32 -12.76 9.38
N LEU A 70 -0.57 -13.77 9.30
CA LEU A 70 -0.37 -14.93 8.42
C LEU A 70 -0.61 -14.54 6.95
N SER A 71 -1.71 -13.89 6.64
CA SER A 71 -1.99 -13.41 5.28
C SER A 71 -0.93 -12.41 4.81
N ALA A 72 -0.42 -11.55 5.69
CA ALA A 72 0.69 -10.64 5.41
C ALA A 72 1.98 -11.39 5.04
N ARG A 73 2.33 -12.46 5.78
CA ARG A 73 3.47 -13.31 5.45
C ARG A 73 3.33 -13.97 4.08
N LEU A 74 2.15 -14.50 3.76
CA LEU A 74 1.87 -15.13 2.46
C LEU A 74 2.03 -14.13 1.31
N VAL A 75 1.47 -12.93 1.47
CA VAL A 75 1.64 -11.83 0.51
C VAL A 75 3.13 -11.47 0.33
N ALA A 76 3.88 -11.27 1.42
CA ALA A 76 5.29 -10.90 1.37
C ALA A 76 6.19 -12.02 0.81
N ARG A 77 5.85 -13.29 1.00
CA ARG A 77 6.57 -14.43 0.39
C ARG A 77 6.37 -14.51 -1.12
N THR A 78 5.32 -13.90 -1.65
CA THR A 78 5.03 -13.84 -3.08
C THR A 78 5.91 -12.79 -3.75
N ALA A 79 6.95 -13.20 -4.45
CA ALA A 79 8.00 -12.33 -4.99
C ALA A 79 7.50 -11.24 -5.95
N ALA A 80 6.38 -11.48 -6.62
CA ALA A 80 5.77 -10.52 -7.54
C ALA A 80 4.91 -9.45 -6.84
N CYS A 81 4.72 -9.54 -5.52
CA CYS A 81 3.94 -8.57 -4.77
C CYS A 81 4.79 -7.34 -4.44
N GLU A 82 4.46 -6.19 -5.02
CA GLU A 82 5.20 -4.94 -4.86
C GLU A 82 4.64 -4.08 -3.71
N ALA A 83 3.34 -4.22 -3.41
CA ALA A 83 2.66 -3.53 -2.32
C ALA A 83 1.42 -4.34 -1.89
N THR A 84 0.89 -4.05 -0.72
CA THR A 84 -0.31 -4.71 -0.19
C THR A 84 -1.24 -3.70 0.50
N PHE A 85 -2.43 -4.15 0.86
CA PHE A 85 -3.41 -3.35 1.57
C PHE A 85 -3.96 -4.14 2.77
N LEU A 86 -4.01 -3.52 3.95
CA LEU A 86 -4.69 -4.05 5.13
C LEU A 86 -6.17 -3.72 5.04
N THR A 87 -7.00 -4.73 4.74
CA THR A 87 -8.44 -4.54 4.55
C THR A 87 -9.21 -4.54 5.88
N GLY A 88 -9.93 -3.45 6.18
CA GLY A 88 -10.77 -3.35 7.39
C GLY A 88 -11.88 -4.39 7.41
N PHE A 89 -12.46 -4.72 6.26
CA PHE A 89 -13.41 -5.83 6.15
C PHE A 89 -12.79 -7.15 6.59
N GLY A 90 -11.57 -7.44 6.10
CA GLY A 90 -10.87 -8.68 6.44
C GLY A 90 -10.51 -8.76 7.93
N VAL A 91 -10.08 -7.64 8.53
CA VAL A 91 -9.81 -7.55 9.97
C VAL A 91 -11.10 -7.76 10.78
N SER A 92 -12.20 -7.10 10.41
CA SER A 92 -13.50 -7.29 11.05
C SER A 92 -13.94 -8.74 11.00
N ALA A 93 -13.89 -9.38 9.83
CA ALA A 93 -14.25 -10.79 9.64
C ALA A 93 -13.38 -11.75 10.45
N ALA A 94 -12.07 -11.51 10.51
CA ALA A 94 -11.14 -12.32 11.30
C ALA A 94 -11.41 -12.25 12.82
N ASN A 95 -12.05 -11.15 13.27
CA ASN A 95 -12.52 -10.98 14.64
C ASN A 95 -13.98 -11.42 14.86
N GLY A 96 -14.65 -11.98 13.84
CA GLY A 96 -16.02 -12.48 13.91
C GLY A 96 -17.11 -11.42 13.79
N PHE A 97 -16.77 -10.24 13.25
CA PHE A 97 -17.69 -9.10 13.08
C PHE A 97 -17.93 -8.75 11.61
N PRO A 98 -19.11 -8.21 11.27
CA PRO A 98 -19.31 -7.54 9.98
C PRO A 98 -18.52 -6.23 9.89
N ASP A 99 -18.22 -5.81 8.66
CA ASP A 99 -17.52 -4.54 8.38
C ASP A 99 -18.44 -3.32 8.56
N THR A 100 -18.64 -2.93 9.81
CA THR A 100 -19.55 -1.86 10.22
C THR A 100 -18.97 -0.98 11.33
N GLN A 101 -17.65 -0.89 11.37
CA GLN A 101 -16.90 -0.13 12.38
C GLN A 101 -17.23 -0.53 13.84
N LEU A 102 -17.50 -1.84 14.06
CA LEU A 102 -17.57 -2.41 15.41
C LEU A 102 -16.20 -2.49 16.06
N LEU A 103 -15.14 -2.62 15.24
CA LEU A 103 -13.78 -2.56 15.72
C LEU A 103 -13.39 -1.11 16.04
N SER A 104 -12.72 -0.94 17.19
CA SER A 104 -12.16 0.33 17.61
C SER A 104 -10.86 0.65 16.90
N TYR A 105 -10.40 1.90 17.03
CA TYR A 105 -9.07 2.32 16.59
C TYR A 105 -7.95 1.40 17.13
N GLU A 106 -8.02 0.98 18.41
CA GLU A 106 -6.97 0.17 19.03
C GLU A 106 -6.90 -1.25 18.46
N GLU A 107 -8.05 -1.84 18.17
CA GLU A 107 -8.11 -3.16 17.53
C GLU A 107 -7.53 -3.12 16.13
N MET A 108 -7.88 -2.09 15.35
CA MET A 108 -7.33 -1.90 14.01
C MET A 108 -5.83 -1.57 14.04
N GLN A 109 -5.36 -0.73 14.97
CA GLN A 109 -3.93 -0.47 15.15
C GLN A 109 -3.16 -1.74 15.54
N THR A 110 -3.73 -2.58 16.38
CA THR A 110 -3.16 -3.88 16.74
C THR A 110 -3.04 -4.79 15.52
N ALA A 111 -4.06 -4.84 14.67
CA ALA A 111 -4.02 -5.59 13.41
C ALA A 111 -2.92 -5.04 12.47
N ALA A 112 -2.82 -3.71 12.34
CA ALA A 112 -1.77 -3.06 11.56
C ALA A 112 -0.36 -3.44 12.06
N THR A 113 -0.14 -3.45 13.36
CA THR A 113 1.13 -3.87 13.97
C THR A 113 1.47 -5.32 13.63
N ARG A 114 0.51 -6.25 13.77
CA ARG A 114 0.72 -7.66 13.44
C ARG A 114 1.02 -7.88 11.95
N VAL A 115 0.35 -7.13 11.08
CA VAL A 115 0.61 -7.16 9.64
C VAL A 115 2.03 -6.66 9.34
N ALA A 116 2.43 -5.52 9.92
CA ALA A 116 3.78 -4.98 9.76
C ALA A 116 4.88 -5.95 10.23
N GLU A 117 4.67 -6.63 11.37
CA GLU A 117 5.57 -7.67 11.86
C GLU A 117 5.64 -8.86 10.89
N GLY A 118 4.50 -9.30 10.34
CA GLY A 118 4.45 -10.36 9.34
C GLY A 118 5.22 -10.02 8.07
N LEU A 119 5.06 -8.80 7.55
CA LEU A 119 5.79 -8.30 6.38
C LEU A 119 7.29 -8.19 6.66
N SER A 120 7.66 -7.62 7.80
CA SER A 120 9.07 -7.41 8.19
C SER A 120 9.80 -8.73 8.44
N SER A 121 9.15 -9.72 9.05
CA SER A 121 9.75 -11.03 9.29
C SER A 121 10.14 -11.72 7.98
N VAL A 122 9.30 -11.63 6.93
CA VAL A 122 9.62 -12.19 5.62
C VAL A 122 10.74 -11.41 4.92
N ALA A 123 10.79 -10.09 5.09
CA ALA A 123 11.92 -9.29 4.59
C ALA A 123 13.25 -9.76 5.19
N LEU A 124 13.29 -10.03 6.50
CA LEU A 124 14.46 -10.60 7.19
C LEU A 124 14.78 -12.02 6.70
N GLU A 125 13.78 -12.86 6.47
CA GLU A 125 13.97 -14.22 5.94
C GLU A 125 14.58 -14.24 4.54
N THR A 126 14.18 -13.31 3.69
CA THR A 126 14.47 -13.33 2.25
C THR A 126 15.53 -12.34 1.82
N GLY A 127 15.91 -11.39 2.68
CA GLY A 127 16.80 -10.28 2.33
C GLY A 127 16.17 -9.30 1.33
N ARG A 128 14.86 -9.36 1.09
CA ARG A 128 14.14 -8.42 0.21
C ARG A 128 13.64 -7.21 1.01
N PRO A 129 13.38 -6.07 0.35
CA PRO A 129 12.71 -4.94 1.01
C PRO A 129 11.38 -5.36 1.65
N VAL A 130 10.97 -4.67 2.70
CA VAL A 130 9.63 -4.84 3.28
C VAL A 130 8.59 -4.45 2.24
N VAL A 131 7.59 -5.29 2.01
CA VAL A 131 6.46 -4.96 1.12
C VAL A 131 5.66 -3.82 1.76
N PRO A 132 5.57 -2.63 1.13
CA PRO A 132 4.84 -1.50 1.70
C PRO A 132 3.34 -1.79 1.77
N CYS A 133 2.72 -1.47 2.91
CA CYS A 133 1.31 -1.72 3.18
C CYS A 133 0.55 -0.41 3.37
N ILE A 134 -0.55 -0.22 2.62
CA ILE A 134 -1.55 0.81 2.89
C ILE A 134 -2.59 0.19 3.84
N ALA A 135 -2.99 0.89 4.89
CA ALA A 135 -3.94 0.36 5.86
C ALA A 135 -5.28 1.11 5.82
N ASP A 136 -6.37 0.38 6.01
CA ASP A 136 -7.70 0.94 6.20
C ASP A 136 -7.76 1.70 7.55
N GLY A 137 -8.00 2.99 7.50
CA GLY A 137 -8.16 3.87 8.66
C GLY A 137 -9.62 4.27 8.91
N ASP A 138 -10.57 3.61 8.22
CA ASP A 138 -11.99 3.92 8.30
C ASP A 138 -12.26 5.44 8.18
N THR A 139 -13.12 5.96 9.03
CA THR A 139 -13.45 7.40 9.11
C THR A 139 -12.44 8.21 9.92
N GLY A 140 -11.32 7.60 10.37
CA GLY A 140 -10.37 8.22 11.31
C GLY A 140 -10.78 8.12 12.78
N TYR A 141 -11.84 7.36 13.10
CA TYR A 141 -12.34 7.03 14.45
C TYR A 141 -12.77 8.26 15.29
N GLY A 142 -13.35 9.25 14.62
CA GLY A 142 -13.90 10.44 15.26
C GLY A 142 -13.82 11.68 14.37
N ASN A 143 -13.51 12.84 14.96
CA ASN A 143 -13.34 14.08 14.21
C ASN A 143 -11.93 14.20 13.58
N ALA A 144 -11.64 15.32 12.94
CA ALA A 144 -10.34 15.58 12.28
C ALA A 144 -9.13 15.39 13.21
N VAL A 145 -9.27 15.73 14.50
CA VAL A 145 -8.18 15.54 15.50
C VAL A 145 -7.97 14.05 15.81
N ASN A 146 -9.05 13.26 15.82
CA ASN A 146 -8.94 11.80 15.93
C ASN A 146 -8.25 11.20 14.70
N ALA A 147 -8.55 11.69 13.49
CA ALA A 147 -7.86 11.27 12.27
C ALA A 147 -6.34 11.51 12.35
N LYS A 148 -5.89 12.66 12.89
CA LYS A 148 -4.45 12.90 13.15
C LYS A 148 -3.86 11.82 14.08
N ARG A 149 -4.53 11.50 15.20
CA ARG A 149 -4.09 10.44 16.12
C ARG A 149 -3.99 9.09 15.38
N THR A 150 -4.94 8.79 14.54
CA THR A 150 -4.97 7.54 13.75
C THR A 150 -3.76 7.45 12.81
N VAL A 151 -3.47 8.51 12.06
CA VAL A 151 -2.28 8.58 11.19
C VAL A 151 -0.99 8.35 11.98
N PHE A 152 -0.81 9.01 13.13
CA PHE A 152 0.35 8.80 13.99
C PHE A 152 0.46 7.36 14.51
N GLY A 153 -0.65 6.72 14.85
CA GLY A 153 -0.66 5.33 15.32
C GLY A 153 -0.25 4.35 14.22
N TYR A 154 -0.77 4.54 13.01
CA TYR A 154 -0.42 3.70 11.86
C TYR A 154 1.02 3.93 11.39
N ALA A 155 1.51 5.16 11.46
CA ALA A 155 2.92 5.47 11.21
C ALA A 155 3.85 4.70 12.18
N ARG A 156 3.53 4.69 13.49
CA ARG A 156 4.26 3.92 14.49
C ARG A 156 4.16 2.41 14.29
N ALA A 157 3.05 1.92 13.77
CA ALA A 157 2.90 0.52 13.39
C ALA A 157 3.71 0.14 12.13
N GLY A 158 4.29 1.12 11.41
CA GLY A 158 5.11 0.87 10.22
C GLY A 158 4.32 0.79 8.91
N MET A 159 3.08 1.32 8.87
CA MET A 159 2.30 1.38 7.64
C MET A 159 2.87 2.38 6.66
N ALA A 160 2.92 2.00 5.38
CA ALA A 160 3.40 2.84 4.28
C ALA A 160 2.38 3.91 3.87
N GLY A 161 1.12 3.60 4.00
CA GLY A 161 0.01 4.51 3.72
C GLY A 161 -1.18 4.25 4.62
N ILE A 162 -2.10 5.20 4.64
CA ILE A 162 -3.37 5.10 5.37
C ILE A 162 -4.51 5.58 4.48
N MET A 163 -5.61 4.82 4.44
CA MET A 163 -6.85 5.26 3.82
C MET A 163 -7.74 5.92 4.86
N ILE A 164 -8.29 7.09 4.52
CA ILE A 164 -9.30 7.80 5.31
C ILE A 164 -10.50 8.09 4.41
N GLU A 165 -11.69 7.77 4.89
CA GLU A 165 -12.94 7.95 4.13
C GLU A 165 -13.86 9.01 4.71
N ASP A 166 -14.80 9.48 3.87
CA ASP A 166 -15.75 10.54 4.20
C ASP A 166 -17.10 10.03 4.72
N GLN A 167 -17.23 8.75 5.05
CA GLN A 167 -18.48 8.25 5.64
C GLN A 167 -18.76 8.84 7.02
N VAL A 168 -20.07 8.90 7.35
CA VAL A 168 -20.52 9.15 8.73
C VAL A 168 -20.24 7.91 9.58
N ALA A 169 -19.63 8.11 10.76
CA ALA A 169 -19.41 7.01 11.71
C ALA A 169 -20.72 6.65 12.47
N PRO A 170 -20.99 5.35 12.70
CA PRO A 170 -20.22 4.20 12.26
C PRO A 170 -20.39 3.92 10.76
N LYS A 171 -19.27 3.67 10.07
CA LYS A 171 -19.27 3.43 8.63
C LYS A 171 -19.96 2.11 8.26
N ARG A 172 -20.24 1.94 6.98
CA ARG A 172 -20.70 0.68 6.39
C ARG A 172 -19.79 0.28 5.24
N CYS A 173 -19.74 -1.02 4.92
CA CYS A 173 -19.03 -1.46 3.73
C CYS A 173 -19.49 -0.70 2.48
N GLY A 174 -18.57 -0.24 1.64
CA GLY A 174 -18.84 0.62 0.48
C GLY A 174 -19.82 0.04 -0.55
N HIS A 175 -19.96 -1.28 -0.59
CA HIS A 175 -20.87 -2.00 -1.49
C HIS A 175 -22.23 -2.35 -0.85
N VAL A 176 -22.51 -1.89 0.40
CA VAL A 176 -23.77 -2.14 1.11
C VAL A 176 -24.63 -0.88 1.12
N ALA A 177 -25.96 -1.06 1.16
CA ALA A 177 -26.93 0.04 1.20
C ALA A 177 -26.96 0.75 2.58
N GLY A 178 -27.44 2.00 2.58
CA GLY A 178 -27.71 2.77 3.80
C GLY A 178 -26.47 3.45 4.40
N LYS A 179 -25.40 3.63 3.61
CA LYS A 179 -24.27 4.51 3.97
C LYS A 179 -24.66 5.99 3.79
N SER A 180 -24.00 6.86 4.52
CA SER A 180 -24.09 8.31 4.38
C SER A 180 -22.69 8.91 4.49
N VAL A 181 -22.47 10.06 3.86
CA VAL A 181 -21.20 10.80 3.93
C VAL A 181 -21.39 12.07 4.75
N VAL A 182 -20.30 12.54 5.35
CA VAL A 182 -20.28 13.83 6.03
C VAL A 182 -20.33 14.99 5.04
N GLY A 183 -20.64 16.19 5.52
CA GLY A 183 -20.65 17.39 4.68
C GLY A 183 -19.29 17.59 3.99
N PHE A 184 -19.34 18.25 2.82
CA PHE A 184 -18.14 18.46 1.96
C PHE A 184 -16.97 19.08 2.73
N GLU A 185 -17.21 20.16 3.48
CA GLU A 185 -16.18 20.85 4.25
C GLU A 185 -15.56 19.95 5.32
N GLU A 186 -16.40 19.16 6.03
CA GLU A 186 -15.90 18.23 7.04
C GLU A 186 -15.05 17.13 6.41
N ALA A 187 -15.44 16.60 5.26
CA ALA A 187 -14.67 15.59 4.52
C ALA A 187 -13.28 16.13 4.14
N VAL A 188 -13.22 17.35 3.58
CA VAL A 188 -11.95 18.01 3.19
C VAL A 188 -11.07 18.29 4.42
N LEU A 189 -11.65 18.76 5.52
CA LEU A 189 -10.90 19.01 6.76
C LEU A 189 -10.35 17.72 7.37
N ARG A 190 -11.10 16.61 7.29
CA ARG A 190 -10.65 15.30 7.76
C ARG A 190 -9.42 14.82 6.98
N VAL A 191 -9.45 14.94 5.66
CA VAL A 191 -8.31 14.60 4.80
C VAL A 191 -7.13 15.53 5.04
N ARG A 192 -7.36 16.83 5.15
CA ARG A 192 -6.30 17.81 5.48
C ARG A 192 -5.61 17.47 6.80
N ALA A 193 -6.38 17.16 7.84
CA ALA A 193 -5.83 16.76 9.12
C ALA A 193 -4.97 15.49 9.04
N ALA A 194 -5.34 14.53 8.17
CA ALA A 194 -4.52 13.36 7.92
C ALA A 194 -3.21 13.72 7.22
N CYS A 195 -3.23 14.63 6.24
CA CYS A 195 -2.04 15.12 5.55
C CYS A 195 -1.12 15.92 6.51
N ASP A 196 -1.68 16.81 7.32
CA ASP A 196 -0.92 17.53 8.35
C ASP A 196 -0.22 16.56 9.32
N ALA A 197 -0.91 15.49 9.74
CA ALA A 197 -0.34 14.47 10.61
C ALA A 197 0.81 13.69 9.95
N ARG A 198 0.71 13.35 8.66
CA ARG A 198 1.80 12.78 7.86
C ARG A 198 3.04 13.68 7.88
N ASP A 199 2.84 14.97 7.61
CA ASP A 199 3.92 15.95 7.53
C ASP A 199 4.55 16.24 8.91
N GLU A 200 3.73 16.35 9.95
CA GLU A 200 4.18 16.46 11.34
C GLU A 200 4.99 15.23 11.78
N TYR A 201 4.53 14.02 11.41
CA TYR A 201 5.29 12.80 11.71
C TYR A 201 6.64 12.80 10.99
N SER A 202 6.67 13.16 9.71
CA SER A 202 7.91 13.28 8.94
C SER A 202 8.86 14.33 9.53
N SER A 203 8.34 15.45 10.03
CA SER A 203 9.16 16.47 10.69
C SER A 203 9.80 15.98 12.00
N LEU A 204 9.13 15.06 12.72
CA LEU A 204 9.63 14.52 13.98
C LEU A 204 10.61 13.35 13.82
N TYR A 205 10.37 12.49 12.82
CA TYR A 205 11.05 11.20 12.70
C TYR A 205 11.89 11.06 11.42
N GLY A 206 11.91 12.06 10.56
CA GLY A 206 12.67 12.11 9.32
C GLY A 206 11.79 12.25 8.07
N GLU A 207 12.32 12.92 7.06
CA GLU A 207 11.62 13.16 5.80
C GLU A 207 11.12 11.85 5.17
N GLY A 208 9.84 11.85 4.73
CA GLY A 208 9.21 10.72 4.06
C GLY A 208 8.94 9.50 4.96
N THR A 209 8.96 9.65 6.29
CA THR A 209 8.59 8.57 7.23
C THR A 209 7.11 8.55 7.57
N GLY A 210 6.38 9.65 7.32
CA GLY A 210 4.93 9.71 7.49
C GLY A 210 4.20 8.87 6.44
N PRO A 211 3.12 8.15 6.81
CA PRO A 211 2.38 7.29 5.88
C PRO A 211 1.64 8.13 4.83
N LEU A 212 1.70 7.71 3.57
CA LEU A 212 0.98 8.39 2.49
C LEU A 212 -0.54 8.32 2.70
N VAL A 213 -1.24 9.40 2.37
CA VAL A 213 -2.68 9.51 2.59
C VAL A 213 -3.45 9.14 1.32
N LEU A 214 -4.27 8.09 1.41
CA LEU A 214 -5.27 7.70 0.43
C LEU A 214 -6.62 8.23 0.89
N ALA A 215 -7.15 9.22 0.20
CA ALA A 215 -8.46 9.81 0.49
C ALA A 215 -9.56 9.12 -0.32
N ARG A 216 -10.52 8.49 0.40
CA ARG A 216 -11.65 7.80 -0.19
C ARG A 216 -12.91 8.62 -0.05
N THR A 217 -13.74 8.63 -1.11
CA THR A 217 -15.10 9.15 -1.04
C THR A 217 -16.13 8.06 -1.39
N ASP A 218 -17.18 8.02 -0.60
CA ASP A 218 -18.37 7.19 -0.80
C ASP A 218 -19.55 8.01 -1.36
N ALA A 219 -19.32 9.28 -1.72
CA ALA A 219 -20.34 10.21 -2.18
C ALA A 219 -21.00 9.81 -3.50
N LEU A 220 -20.39 8.94 -4.31
CA LEU A 220 -21.01 8.46 -5.56
C LEU A 220 -22.41 7.89 -5.33
N LYS A 221 -22.59 7.11 -4.29
CA LYS A 221 -23.88 6.45 -3.98
C LYS A 221 -24.88 7.34 -3.24
N THR A 222 -24.39 8.37 -2.55
CA THR A 222 -25.22 9.25 -1.73
C THR A 222 -25.58 10.56 -2.45
N ASP A 223 -24.59 11.18 -3.09
CA ASP A 223 -24.67 12.53 -3.63
C ASP A 223 -24.46 12.57 -5.16
N GLY A 224 -24.13 11.42 -5.77
CA GLY A 224 -23.94 11.27 -7.20
C GLY A 224 -22.50 11.51 -7.69
N PHE A 225 -22.29 11.25 -8.98
CA PHE A 225 -20.96 11.22 -9.59
C PHE A 225 -20.22 12.57 -9.53
N GLU A 226 -20.92 13.67 -9.85
CA GLU A 226 -20.29 14.99 -9.87
C GLU A 226 -19.81 15.43 -8.48
N ALA A 227 -20.64 15.19 -7.43
CA ALA A 227 -20.25 15.47 -6.06
C ALA A 227 -19.05 14.62 -5.60
N ALA A 228 -18.98 13.36 -6.03
CA ALA A 228 -17.86 12.50 -5.72
C ALA A 228 -16.54 12.96 -6.41
N ILE A 229 -16.62 13.40 -7.67
CA ILE A 229 -15.47 13.96 -8.38
C ILE A 229 -15.00 15.27 -7.72
N GLU A 230 -15.92 16.16 -7.35
CA GLU A 230 -15.62 17.40 -6.65
C GLU A 230 -14.86 17.12 -5.33
N ARG A 231 -15.31 16.13 -4.55
CA ARG A 231 -14.60 15.69 -3.33
C ARG A 231 -13.21 15.17 -3.63
N CYS A 232 -13.03 14.31 -4.63
CA CYS A 232 -11.71 13.81 -5.02
C CYS A 232 -10.75 14.95 -5.39
N LEU A 233 -11.21 15.96 -6.15
CA LEU A 233 -10.42 17.14 -6.50
C LEU A 233 -10.03 17.94 -5.25
N ALA A 234 -11.00 18.22 -4.37
CA ALA A 234 -10.74 18.92 -3.11
C ALA A 234 -9.81 18.15 -2.16
N PHE A 235 -9.86 16.83 -2.16
CA PHE A 235 -8.91 16.00 -1.40
C PHE A 235 -7.49 16.11 -1.95
N ARG A 236 -7.34 16.20 -3.29
CA ARG A 236 -6.04 16.48 -3.90
C ARG A 236 -5.50 17.86 -3.50
N GLU A 237 -6.34 18.88 -3.51
CA GLU A 237 -6.00 20.23 -3.06
C GLU A 237 -5.66 20.28 -1.56
N ALA A 238 -6.30 19.43 -0.74
CA ALA A 238 -5.97 19.26 0.67
C ALA A 238 -4.63 18.56 0.92
N GLY A 239 -3.99 17.99 -0.13
CA GLY A 239 -2.65 17.43 -0.07
C GLY A 239 -2.57 15.90 0.03
N CYS A 240 -3.67 15.15 -0.21
CA CYS A 240 -3.60 13.70 -0.21
C CYS A 240 -2.71 13.18 -1.35
N ASP A 241 -2.06 12.04 -1.13
CA ASP A 241 -1.15 11.43 -2.10
C ASP A 241 -1.90 10.63 -3.18
N MET A 242 -3.01 10.04 -2.79
CA MET A 242 -3.82 9.14 -3.61
C MET A 242 -5.31 9.43 -3.38
N THR A 243 -6.14 9.14 -4.39
CA THR A 243 -7.60 9.19 -4.26
C THR A 243 -8.23 7.83 -4.53
N PHE A 244 -9.41 7.64 -3.97
CA PHE A 244 -10.22 6.45 -4.18
C PHE A 244 -11.71 6.84 -4.29
N LEU A 245 -12.28 6.64 -5.47
CA LEU A 245 -13.72 6.73 -5.72
C LEU A 245 -14.33 5.36 -5.49
N GLU A 246 -15.14 5.23 -4.43
CA GLU A 246 -15.75 3.94 -4.09
C GLU A 246 -16.94 3.60 -4.98
N ALA A 247 -16.96 2.36 -5.44
CA ALA A 247 -18.07 1.71 -6.13
C ALA A 247 -18.58 2.43 -7.40
N PRO A 248 -17.70 2.82 -8.35
CA PRO A 248 -18.17 3.21 -9.69
C PRO A 248 -18.95 2.05 -10.32
N GLU A 249 -20.07 2.34 -10.97
CA GLU A 249 -21.02 1.34 -11.46
C GLU A 249 -20.87 1.03 -12.94
N SER A 250 -20.04 1.80 -13.67
CA SER A 250 -19.79 1.60 -15.08
C SER A 250 -18.36 1.91 -15.47
N ILE A 251 -17.95 1.39 -16.61
CA ILE A 251 -16.63 1.65 -17.20
C ILE A 251 -16.48 3.14 -17.50
N GLU A 252 -17.52 3.81 -17.98
CA GLU A 252 -17.52 5.22 -18.29
C GLU A 252 -17.26 6.08 -17.05
N GLN A 253 -17.85 5.71 -15.89
CA GLN A 253 -17.55 6.39 -14.61
C GLN A 253 -16.09 6.18 -14.19
N MET A 254 -15.54 5.02 -14.40
CA MET A 254 -14.14 4.71 -14.10
C MET A 254 -13.18 5.52 -14.98
N GLU A 255 -13.43 5.57 -16.29
CA GLU A 255 -12.65 6.36 -17.25
C GLU A 255 -12.74 7.86 -16.94
N GLU A 256 -13.95 8.37 -16.69
CA GLU A 256 -14.18 9.77 -16.40
C GLU A 256 -13.54 10.21 -15.08
N TYR A 257 -13.57 9.36 -14.03
CA TYR A 257 -12.84 9.59 -12.80
C TYR A 257 -11.34 9.68 -13.07
N CYS A 258 -10.77 8.73 -13.81
CA CYS A 258 -9.35 8.73 -14.13
C CYS A 258 -8.92 9.95 -14.95
N ARG A 259 -9.77 10.41 -15.88
CA ARG A 259 -9.53 11.57 -16.73
C ARG A 259 -9.58 12.88 -15.95
N ARG A 260 -10.53 13.03 -15.02
CA ARG A 260 -10.81 14.30 -14.32
C ARG A 260 -9.97 14.50 -13.06
N VAL A 261 -9.64 13.43 -12.35
CA VAL A 261 -8.90 13.53 -11.09
C VAL A 261 -7.42 13.25 -11.35
N PRO A 262 -6.52 14.19 -11.07
CA PRO A 262 -5.07 13.99 -11.29
C PRO A 262 -4.44 13.13 -10.21
N GLY A 263 -3.26 12.56 -10.49
CA GLY A 263 -2.43 11.83 -9.55
C GLY A 263 -2.81 10.35 -9.40
N ALA A 264 -2.29 9.72 -8.36
CA ALA A 264 -2.47 8.29 -8.11
C ALA A 264 -3.90 7.95 -7.70
N LYS A 265 -4.43 6.85 -8.25
CA LYS A 265 -5.80 6.39 -8.05
C LYS A 265 -5.86 4.89 -7.76
N LEU A 266 -6.77 4.51 -6.88
CA LEU A 266 -7.03 3.12 -6.54
C LEU A 266 -8.35 2.65 -7.15
N ALA A 267 -8.33 1.48 -7.81
CA ALA A 267 -9.51 0.73 -8.21
C ALA A 267 -9.76 -0.40 -7.20
N ASN A 268 -11.00 -0.56 -6.77
CA ASN A 268 -11.43 -1.64 -5.87
C ASN A 268 -12.02 -2.79 -6.71
N MET A 269 -11.27 -3.87 -6.88
CA MET A 269 -11.66 -5.05 -7.66
C MET A 269 -12.31 -6.09 -6.74
N LEU A 270 -13.41 -5.69 -6.09
CA LEU A 270 -14.22 -6.58 -5.25
C LEU A 270 -15.09 -7.46 -6.14
N GLU A 271 -14.80 -8.75 -6.16
CA GLU A 271 -15.56 -9.74 -6.92
C GLU A 271 -17.03 -9.77 -6.49
N GLN A 272 -17.94 -9.73 -7.44
CA GLN A 272 -19.40 -9.64 -7.25
C GLN A 272 -19.87 -8.36 -6.55
N GLY A 273 -19.03 -7.33 -6.48
CA GLY A 273 -19.39 -5.99 -6.04
C GLY A 273 -20.14 -5.18 -7.11
N SER A 274 -20.32 -3.88 -6.87
CA SER A 274 -20.98 -2.96 -7.83
C SER A 274 -20.08 -2.51 -8.96
N THR A 275 -18.76 -2.51 -8.74
CA THR A 275 -17.76 -2.03 -9.72
C THR A 275 -17.49 -3.13 -10.77
N PRO A 276 -17.46 -2.79 -12.06
CA PRO A 276 -17.03 -3.73 -13.10
C PRO A 276 -15.62 -4.27 -12.83
N ILE A 277 -15.47 -5.59 -12.85
CA ILE A 277 -14.16 -6.23 -12.73
C ILE A 277 -13.51 -6.26 -14.10
N LEU A 278 -12.38 -5.57 -14.22
CA LEU A 278 -11.64 -5.43 -15.47
C LEU A 278 -10.26 -6.11 -15.38
N PRO A 279 -9.73 -6.58 -16.51
CA PRO A 279 -8.33 -7.01 -16.56
C PRO A 279 -7.39 -5.89 -16.10
N PRO A 280 -6.31 -6.21 -15.37
CA PRO A 280 -5.37 -5.19 -14.87
C PRO A 280 -4.81 -4.28 -15.97
N GLU A 281 -4.60 -4.82 -17.17
CA GLU A 281 -4.09 -4.06 -18.33
C GLU A 281 -5.06 -2.95 -18.78
N GLU A 282 -6.36 -3.17 -18.63
CA GLU A 282 -7.38 -2.16 -18.93
C GLU A 282 -7.42 -1.07 -17.86
N LEU A 283 -7.34 -1.45 -16.60
CA LEU A 283 -7.22 -0.48 -15.49
C LEU A 283 -6.00 0.43 -15.66
N LYS A 284 -4.87 -0.14 -16.07
CA LYS A 284 -3.66 0.64 -16.36
C LYS A 284 -3.88 1.65 -17.49
N LYS A 285 -4.52 1.22 -18.59
CA LYS A 285 -4.83 2.11 -19.74
C LYS A 285 -5.76 3.25 -19.35
N MET A 286 -6.70 3.01 -18.43
CA MET A 286 -7.59 4.06 -17.91
C MET A 286 -6.86 5.08 -17.04
N GLY A 287 -5.71 4.72 -16.45
CA GLY A 287 -4.92 5.59 -15.58
C GLY A 287 -5.03 5.27 -14.08
N TYR A 288 -5.48 4.08 -13.71
CA TYR A 288 -5.37 3.59 -12.34
C TYR A 288 -3.92 3.25 -11.98
N THR A 289 -3.48 3.69 -10.82
CA THR A 289 -2.16 3.40 -10.25
C THR A 289 -2.18 2.09 -9.48
N PHE A 290 -3.29 1.81 -8.80
CA PHE A 290 -3.49 0.63 -7.97
C PHE A 290 -4.75 -0.14 -8.34
N ALA A 291 -4.69 -1.46 -8.19
CA ALA A 291 -5.87 -2.34 -8.22
C ALA A 291 -5.87 -3.21 -6.95
N ALA A 292 -6.80 -2.96 -6.04
CA ALA A 292 -6.94 -3.71 -4.79
C ALA A 292 -7.91 -4.88 -4.96
N TYR A 293 -7.54 -6.01 -4.36
CA TYR A 293 -8.35 -7.23 -4.27
C TYR A 293 -8.69 -7.49 -2.79
N PRO A 294 -9.73 -6.81 -2.25
CA PRO A 294 -9.92 -6.67 -0.81
C PRO A 294 -10.33 -7.95 -0.11
N LEU A 295 -11.05 -8.85 -0.78
CA LEU A 295 -11.68 -10.02 -0.15
C LEU A 295 -11.25 -11.36 -0.75
N THR A 296 -10.47 -11.39 -1.83
CA THR A 296 -10.08 -12.62 -2.52
C THR A 296 -9.42 -13.62 -1.58
N LEU A 297 -8.42 -13.19 -0.80
CA LEU A 297 -7.72 -14.08 0.13
C LEU A 297 -8.62 -14.52 1.31
N LEU A 298 -9.42 -13.60 1.85
CA LEU A 298 -10.39 -13.92 2.91
C LEU A 298 -11.44 -14.92 2.40
N SER A 299 -12.06 -14.67 1.26
CA SER A 299 -13.10 -15.52 0.69
C SER A 299 -12.58 -16.91 0.35
N ALA A 300 -11.34 -17.00 -0.18
CA ALA A 300 -10.68 -18.27 -0.43
C ALA A 300 -10.44 -19.04 0.89
N SER A 301 -9.97 -18.38 1.95
CA SER A 301 -9.75 -19.01 3.25
C SER A 301 -11.04 -19.49 3.90
N ILE A 302 -12.12 -18.71 3.83
CA ILE A 302 -13.45 -19.12 4.31
C ILE A 302 -13.92 -20.39 3.60
N LYS A 303 -13.84 -20.40 2.26
CA LYS A 303 -14.25 -21.56 1.46
C LYS A 303 -13.44 -22.81 1.81
N ALA A 304 -12.12 -22.69 1.97
CA ALA A 304 -11.25 -23.80 2.34
C ALA A 304 -11.57 -24.32 3.76
N MET A 305 -11.80 -23.42 4.71
CA MET A 305 -12.19 -23.80 6.08
C MET A 305 -13.55 -24.52 6.12
N GLN A 306 -14.57 -24.00 5.39
CA GLN A 306 -15.87 -24.66 5.31
C GLN A 306 -15.75 -26.09 4.76
N GLN A 307 -15.03 -26.26 3.65
CA GLN A 307 -14.82 -27.58 3.06
C GLN A 307 -14.07 -28.52 4.02
N SER A 308 -13.05 -28.03 4.71
CA SER A 308 -12.29 -28.81 5.67
C SER A 308 -13.16 -29.25 6.87
N LEU A 309 -14.02 -28.35 7.36
CA LEU A 309 -14.96 -28.67 8.44
C LEU A 309 -15.94 -29.79 8.04
N GLU A 310 -16.52 -29.73 6.83
CA GLU A 310 -17.38 -30.78 6.30
C GLU A 310 -16.65 -32.14 6.26
N TYR A 311 -15.41 -32.16 5.74
CA TYR A 311 -14.61 -33.39 5.66
C TYR A 311 -14.31 -33.99 7.04
N ILE A 312 -13.90 -33.14 8.02
CA ILE A 312 -13.62 -33.56 9.38
C ILE A 312 -14.86 -34.15 10.02
N LEU A 313 -16.01 -33.49 9.91
CA LEU A 313 -17.27 -33.94 10.54
C LEU A 313 -17.82 -35.21 9.89
N ASP A 314 -17.58 -35.44 8.62
CA ASP A 314 -17.93 -36.64 7.87
C ASP A 314 -16.92 -37.79 8.11
N GLY A 315 -15.87 -37.60 8.87
CA GLY A 315 -14.80 -38.58 9.09
C GLY A 315 -13.98 -38.90 7.82
N LYS A 316 -13.97 -37.98 6.86
CA LYS A 316 -13.18 -38.09 5.62
C LYS A 316 -11.73 -37.65 5.86
N ARG A 317 -10.82 -38.14 5.01
CA ARG A 317 -9.42 -37.66 5.04
C ARG A 317 -9.33 -36.27 4.45
N THR A 318 -8.45 -35.45 5.02
CA THR A 318 -8.23 -34.05 4.64
C THR A 318 -6.92 -33.81 3.91
N ASP A 319 -6.14 -34.85 3.62
CA ASP A 319 -4.77 -34.73 3.07
C ASP A 319 -4.71 -33.91 1.78
N ASP A 320 -5.73 -34.01 0.92
CA ASP A 320 -5.79 -33.28 -0.35
C ASP A 320 -6.26 -31.82 -0.19
N LEU A 321 -6.69 -31.43 1.00
CA LEU A 321 -7.20 -30.09 1.30
C LEU A 321 -6.18 -29.19 2.01
N ILE A 322 -5.11 -29.76 2.54
CA ILE A 322 -4.18 -29.08 3.43
C ILE A 322 -2.74 -29.16 2.92
N LEU A 323 -1.92 -28.21 3.36
CA LEU A 323 -0.47 -28.29 3.21
C LEU A 323 0.08 -29.44 4.06
N SER A 324 1.18 -30.02 3.64
CA SER A 324 1.96 -30.93 4.50
C SER A 324 2.45 -30.18 5.74
N PHE A 325 2.70 -30.90 6.82
CA PHE A 325 3.22 -30.29 8.04
C PHE A 325 4.58 -29.57 7.86
N PRO A 326 5.54 -30.09 7.06
CA PRO A 326 6.76 -29.36 6.72
C PRO A 326 6.50 -28.04 5.99
N GLU A 327 5.58 -28.01 4.99
CA GLU A 327 5.21 -26.80 4.27
C GLU A 327 4.54 -25.77 5.19
N THR A 328 3.63 -26.22 6.06
CA THR A 328 2.99 -25.35 7.07
C THR A 328 4.05 -24.72 7.98
N LYS A 329 5.00 -25.53 8.49
CA LYS A 329 6.10 -25.04 9.33
C LYS A 329 6.95 -23.99 8.62
N ASP A 330 7.26 -24.20 7.34
CA ASP A 330 8.04 -23.23 6.55
C ASP A 330 7.27 -21.91 6.38
N VAL A 331 5.99 -21.98 6.04
CA VAL A 331 5.14 -20.78 5.87
C VAL A 331 5.09 -19.94 7.14
N VAL A 332 4.96 -20.55 8.32
CA VAL A 332 4.87 -19.83 9.60
C VAL A 332 6.23 -19.46 10.21
N GLY A 333 7.35 -19.81 9.56
CA GLY A 333 8.68 -19.30 9.92
C GLY A 333 9.52 -20.19 10.83
N PHE A 334 9.19 -21.47 11.03
CA PHE A 334 10.01 -22.39 11.84
C PHE A 334 11.44 -22.53 11.31
N THR A 335 11.62 -22.52 9.99
CA THR A 335 12.95 -22.60 9.36
C THR A 335 13.83 -21.43 9.77
N GLN A 336 13.29 -20.23 9.79
CA GLN A 336 14.04 -19.03 10.18
C GLN A 336 14.27 -19.00 11.69
N TYR A 337 13.26 -19.37 12.48
CA TYR A 337 13.39 -19.47 13.94
C TYR A 337 14.55 -20.41 14.33
N ALA A 338 14.63 -21.59 13.72
CA ALA A 338 15.71 -22.54 14.01
C ALA A 338 17.10 -21.98 13.70
N LYS A 339 17.26 -21.24 12.59
CA LYS A 339 18.53 -20.56 12.24
C LYS A 339 18.92 -19.52 13.29
N GLU A 340 17.96 -18.71 13.75
CA GLU A 340 18.23 -17.71 14.79
C GLU A 340 18.54 -18.37 16.15
N GLU A 341 17.79 -19.41 16.53
CA GLU A 341 18.04 -20.16 17.75
C GLU A 341 19.46 -20.75 17.77
N ASP A 342 19.92 -21.32 16.64
CA ASP A 342 21.27 -21.86 16.52
C ASP A 342 22.39 -20.82 16.71
N ARG A 343 22.15 -19.55 16.32
CA ARG A 343 23.10 -18.44 16.54
C ARG A 343 23.33 -18.10 18.01
N TYR A 344 22.39 -18.43 18.87
CA TYR A 344 22.39 -18.08 20.31
C TYR A 344 22.50 -19.29 21.22
N LYS A 345 22.75 -20.48 20.67
CA LYS A 345 23.02 -21.68 21.48
C LYS A 345 24.31 -21.51 22.26
N THR A 346 24.25 -21.67 23.56
CA THR A 346 25.44 -21.85 24.41
C THR A 346 25.95 -23.25 24.20
N SER A 347 27.25 -23.38 23.95
CA SER A 347 27.97 -24.66 23.83
C SER A 347 27.91 -25.47 25.12
#